data_50747d26d67aa9ec2dda66139ef72314
#
_entry.id   50747d26d67aa9ec2dda66139ef72314
#
_cell.length_a   1.000
_cell.length_b   1.000
_cell.length_c   1.000
_cell.angle_alpha   90.00
_cell.angle_beta   90.00
_cell.angle_gamma   90.00
#
_symmetry.space_group_name_H-M   'P 1'
#
loop_
_entity.id
_entity.type
_entity.pdbx_description
1 polymer ?
#
loop_
_entity_poly.entity_id
_entity_poly.type
_entity_poly.pdbx_seq_one_letter_code
_entity_poly.pdbx_strand_id
1 'polypeptide(L)'
;MLLKKIRPHLFYALATLTAALPAAASAQTLKSGDVAVLASYYEIRGSDCLALRAPRLSLTMMPRLGKASVMQTRGQSSDSGRCAYQTVPVSQLVYQADQAGSDTLAWEVKYQNKTLGTRRYSATVVVTPGP
;
A
#
# COMPACT_ATOMS: atom_id res chain seq x y z
N MET A 1 -40.05 -8.62 26.04
CA MET A 1 -39.18 -9.70 25.85
C MET A 1 -39.01 -10.14 24.42
N LEU A 2 -39.96 -10.03 23.64
CA LEU A 2 -39.81 -10.44 22.31
C LEU A 2 -39.03 -9.48 21.51
N LEU A 3 -39.04 -8.28 21.83
CA LEU A 3 -38.32 -7.37 21.02
C LEU A 3 -36.90 -7.62 20.96
N LYS A 4 -36.35 -8.05 22.01
CA LYS A 4 -34.95 -8.19 21.98
C LYS A 4 -34.47 -9.00 20.85
N LYS A 5 -35.14 -9.98 20.47
CA LYS A 5 -34.62 -10.80 19.46
C LYS A 5 -34.46 -10.10 18.15
N ILE A 6 -35.17 -9.11 17.91
CA ILE A 6 -35.08 -8.48 16.65
C ILE A 6 -33.80 -7.79 16.40
N ARG A 7 -33.33 -7.13 17.33
CA ARG A 7 -32.17 -6.40 17.12
C ARG A 7 -31.00 -7.21 16.72
N PRO A 8 -30.84 -8.32 17.24
CA PRO A 8 -29.62 -9.03 16.96
C PRO A 8 -29.38 -9.20 15.52
N HIS A 9 -30.31 -9.57 14.79
CA HIS A 9 -30.03 -9.81 13.44
C HIS A 9 -29.63 -8.59 12.71
N LEU A 10 -30.18 -7.52 13.06
CA LEU A 10 -29.86 -6.34 12.36
C LEU A 10 -28.42 -6.06 12.47
N PHE A 11 -27.92 -6.18 13.61
CA PHE A 11 -26.54 -5.90 13.82
C PHE A 11 -25.66 -6.80 13.04
N TYR A 12 -26.00 -8.03 13.03
CA TYR A 12 -25.17 -8.92 12.29
C TYR A 12 -25.03 -8.46 10.91
N ALA A 13 -26.10 -8.11 10.34
CA ALA A 13 -26.11 -7.74 8.99
C ALA A 13 -25.10 -6.67 8.77
N LEU A 14 -25.10 -5.72 9.63
CA LEU A 14 -24.19 -4.64 9.50
C LEU A 14 -22.80 -5.11 9.63
N ALA A 15 -22.54 -5.87 10.62
CA ALA A 15 -21.21 -6.34 10.84
C ALA A 15 -20.72 -7.09 9.62
N THR A 16 -21.57 -7.88 9.06
CA THR A 16 -21.13 -8.63 7.90
C THR A 16 -20.84 -7.72 6.75
N LEU A 17 -21.59 -6.69 6.59
CA LEU A 17 -21.37 -5.79 5.51
C LEU A 17 -20.03 -5.14 5.65
N THR A 18 -19.74 -4.68 6.83
CA THR A 18 -18.46 -4.06 7.02
C THR A 18 -17.35 -5.03 6.79
N ALA A 19 -17.55 -6.25 7.22
CA ALA A 19 -16.51 -7.23 7.03
C ALA A 19 -16.29 -7.52 5.55
N ALA A 20 -17.28 -7.29 4.77
CA ALA A 20 -17.17 -7.56 3.36
C ALA A 20 -16.41 -6.49 2.63
N LEU A 21 -16.14 -5.39 3.27
CA LEU A 21 -15.38 -4.35 2.61
C LEU A 21 -14.00 -4.85 2.33
N PRO A 22 -13.63 -4.96 1.10
CA PRO A 22 -12.33 -5.46 0.73
C PRO A 22 -11.28 -4.42 1.05
N ALA A 23 -10.06 -4.87 1.09
CA ALA A 23 -8.96 -3.98 1.17
C ALA A 23 -8.93 -3.20 -0.12
N ALA A 24 -9.54 -2.09 -0.14
CA ALA A 24 -9.65 -1.31 -1.33
C ALA A 24 -8.33 -0.64 -1.66
N ALA A 25 -8.25 -0.07 -2.83
CA ALA A 25 -7.13 0.71 -3.23
C ALA A 25 -6.98 1.89 -2.27
N SER A 26 -5.75 2.23 -1.94
CA SER A 26 -5.48 3.37 -1.10
C SER A 26 -5.76 4.65 -1.88
N ALA A 27 -6.13 5.70 -1.18
CA ALA A 27 -6.35 7.02 -1.77
C ALA A 27 -5.51 8.05 -1.04
N GLN A 28 -4.98 9.00 -1.78
CA GLN A 28 -4.11 10.02 -1.23
C GLN A 28 -4.33 11.33 -1.97
N THR A 29 -4.24 12.44 -1.24
CA THR A 29 -4.39 13.78 -1.82
C THR A 29 -3.04 14.48 -1.80
N LEU A 30 -2.65 15.02 -2.94
CA LEU A 30 -1.39 15.74 -3.09
C LEU A 30 -1.67 17.05 -3.82
N LYS A 31 -0.77 18.01 -3.65
CA LYS A 31 -0.82 19.23 -4.43
C LYS A 31 0.06 19.07 -5.66
N SER A 32 -0.30 19.76 -6.72
CA SER A 32 0.53 19.80 -7.92
C SER A 32 1.94 20.25 -7.53
N GLY A 33 2.92 19.51 -7.96
CA GLY A 33 4.32 19.73 -7.61
C GLY A 33 4.83 18.90 -6.46
N ASP A 34 3.95 18.27 -5.69
CA ASP A 34 4.36 17.44 -4.57
C ASP A 34 4.96 16.12 -5.06
N VAL A 35 5.90 15.62 -4.28
CA VAL A 35 6.47 14.29 -4.48
C VAL A 35 6.18 13.49 -3.22
N ALA A 36 5.66 12.29 -3.38
CA ALA A 36 5.31 11.45 -2.25
C ALA A 36 5.70 10.00 -2.49
N VAL A 37 6.01 9.31 -1.41
CA VAL A 37 6.21 7.87 -1.43
C VAL A 37 4.86 7.23 -1.19
N LEU A 38 4.36 6.53 -2.19
CA LEU A 38 3.04 5.89 -2.09
C LEU A 38 3.12 4.56 -1.39
N ALA A 39 4.23 3.86 -1.50
CA ALA A 39 4.36 2.53 -0.91
C ALA A 39 5.84 2.19 -0.73
N SER A 40 6.12 1.36 0.25
CA SER A 40 7.48 0.89 0.53
C SER A 40 7.41 -0.59 0.86
N TYR A 41 8.37 -1.35 0.37
CA TYR A 41 8.39 -2.80 0.56
C TYR A 41 9.80 -3.26 0.90
N TYR A 42 9.87 -4.19 1.84
CA TYR A 42 11.12 -4.84 2.19
C TYR A 42 10.83 -6.31 2.49
N GLU A 43 11.88 -7.09 2.61
CA GLU A 43 11.74 -8.51 2.89
C GLU A 43 12.82 -8.97 3.87
N ILE A 44 12.40 -9.70 4.89
CA ILE A 44 13.30 -10.27 5.90
C ILE A 44 12.98 -11.75 6.02
N ARG A 45 14.02 -12.56 6.10
CA ARG A 45 13.83 -13.97 6.35
C ARG A 45 13.53 -14.16 7.85
N GLY A 46 12.32 -14.66 8.15
CA GLY A 46 11.84 -14.69 9.52
C GLY A 46 12.62 -15.62 10.45
N SER A 47 13.26 -16.63 9.91
CA SER A 47 13.95 -17.61 10.76
C SER A 47 15.17 -17.03 11.46
N ASP A 48 15.90 -16.13 10.83
CA ASP A 48 17.12 -15.57 11.38
C ASP A 48 17.21 -14.05 11.23
N CYS A 49 16.12 -13.41 10.81
CA CYS A 49 16.06 -11.97 10.59
C CYS A 49 17.08 -11.47 9.58
N LEU A 50 17.44 -12.31 8.61
CA LEU A 50 18.36 -11.89 7.57
C LEU A 50 17.64 -10.97 6.60
N ALA A 51 18.20 -9.79 6.38
CA ALA A 51 17.63 -8.85 5.41
C ALA A 51 17.88 -9.39 4.00
N LEU A 52 16.81 -9.49 3.21
CA LEU A 52 16.91 -9.94 1.84
C LEU A 52 16.89 -8.74 0.92
N ARG A 53 17.18 -8.97 -0.36
CA ARG A 53 17.06 -7.89 -1.33
C ARG A 53 15.64 -7.37 -1.33
N ALA A 54 15.48 -6.08 -1.58
CA ALA A 54 14.15 -5.48 -1.65
C ALA A 54 13.31 -6.20 -2.72
N PRO A 55 12.02 -6.36 -2.48
CA PRO A 55 11.14 -6.97 -3.48
C PRO A 55 11.18 -6.17 -4.78
N ARG A 56 10.96 -6.86 -5.90
CA ARG A 56 10.93 -6.20 -7.19
C ARG A 56 9.57 -5.54 -7.37
N LEU A 57 9.60 -4.26 -7.66
CA LEU A 57 8.39 -3.46 -7.84
C LEU A 57 8.30 -3.05 -9.29
N SER A 58 7.15 -3.30 -9.93
CA SER A 58 6.93 -2.98 -11.34
C SER A 58 5.59 -2.31 -11.50
N LEU A 59 5.55 -1.21 -12.23
CA LEU A 59 4.28 -0.55 -12.55
C LEU A 59 3.55 -1.34 -13.62
N THR A 60 2.29 -1.63 -13.37
CA THR A 60 1.43 -2.31 -14.34
C THR A 60 0.42 -1.36 -14.98
N MET A 61 0.15 -0.25 -14.33
CA MET A 61 -0.66 0.83 -14.90
C MET A 61 0.02 2.14 -14.56
N MET A 62 0.40 2.90 -15.58
CA MET A 62 1.09 4.16 -15.37
C MET A 62 0.09 5.27 -15.06
N PRO A 63 0.47 6.23 -14.20
CA PRO A 63 -0.39 7.39 -13.96
C PRO A 63 -0.40 8.31 -15.18
N ARG A 64 -1.41 9.15 -15.27
CA ARG A 64 -1.54 10.09 -16.38
C ARG A 64 -1.34 11.54 -15.98
N LEU A 65 -1.55 11.87 -14.72
CA LEU A 65 -1.45 13.25 -14.25
C LEU A 65 -0.16 13.53 -13.49
N GLY A 66 0.72 12.54 -13.45
CA GLY A 66 1.99 12.65 -12.76
C GLY A 66 2.94 11.59 -13.25
N LYS A 67 4.05 11.45 -12.55
CA LYS A 67 5.08 10.48 -12.89
C LYS A 67 5.31 9.56 -11.72
N ALA A 68 5.44 8.28 -12.00
CA ALA A 68 5.77 7.30 -10.98
C ALA A 68 7.09 6.64 -11.30
N SER A 69 7.87 6.41 -10.26
CA SER A 69 9.16 5.74 -10.41
C SER A 69 9.41 4.84 -9.21
N VAL A 70 10.29 3.87 -9.40
CA VAL A 70 10.70 2.96 -8.35
C VAL A 70 12.09 3.38 -7.88
N MET A 71 12.23 3.56 -6.58
CA MET A 71 13.52 3.93 -6.00
C MET A 71 13.96 2.84 -5.05
N GLN A 72 15.26 2.56 -5.06
CA GLN A 72 15.87 1.65 -4.10
C GLN A 72 16.54 2.48 -3.02
N THR A 73 16.29 2.14 -1.78
CA THR A 73 16.85 2.86 -0.66
C THR A 73 17.04 1.90 0.52
N ARG A 74 17.41 2.42 1.64
CA ARG A 74 17.52 1.65 2.87
C ARG A 74 16.62 2.27 3.91
N GLY A 75 16.04 1.43 4.73
CA GLY A 75 15.15 1.88 5.77
C GLY A 75 15.18 0.92 6.92
N GLN A 76 14.29 1.13 7.88
CA GLN A 76 14.16 0.23 9.01
C GLN A 76 12.96 -0.66 8.84
N SER A 77 13.06 -1.89 9.31
CA SER A 77 11.93 -2.80 9.37
C SER A 77 10.92 -2.28 10.40
N SER A 78 9.85 -3.04 10.61
CA SER A 78 8.78 -2.60 11.51
C SER A 78 9.34 -2.30 12.91
N ASP A 79 8.58 -1.52 13.67
CA ASP A 79 8.98 -1.16 15.03
C ASP A 79 8.50 -2.18 16.05
N SER A 80 8.04 -3.33 15.63
CA SER A 80 7.55 -4.36 16.51
C SER A 80 7.93 -5.72 15.98
N GLY A 81 7.91 -6.72 16.86
CA GLY A 81 8.18 -8.08 16.49
C GLY A 81 9.65 -8.44 16.64
N ARG A 82 9.94 -9.70 16.30
CA ARG A 82 11.25 -10.27 16.51
C ARG A 82 12.34 -9.63 15.67
N CYS A 83 12.01 -9.19 14.47
CA CYS A 83 12.98 -8.60 13.54
C CYS A 83 12.82 -7.08 13.44
N ALA A 84 12.46 -6.43 14.55
CA ALA A 84 12.21 -4.99 14.55
C ALA A 84 13.50 -4.17 14.45
N TYR A 85 13.34 -2.95 13.97
CA TYR A 85 14.41 -1.94 13.91
C TYR A 85 15.66 -2.39 13.16
N GLN A 86 15.48 -3.22 12.18
CA GLN A 86 16.61 -3.71 11.41
C GLN A 86 16.75 -2.90 10.13
N THR A 87 17.99 -2.56 9.76
CA THR A 87 18.22 -1.85 8.50
C THR A 87 18.05 -2.81 7.34
N VAL A 88 17.22 -2.45 6.40
CA VAL A 88 16.86 -3.33 5.28
C VAL A 88 16.87 -2.56 3.96
N PRO A 89 17.13 -3.24 2.84
CA PRO A 89 16.92 -2.66 1.53
C PRO A 89 15.41 -2.49 1.29
N VAL A 90 15.02 -1.37 0.71
CA VAL A 90 13.61 -1.04 0.50
C VAL A 90 13.39 -0.63 -0.95
N SER A 91 12.31 -1.13 -1.54
CA SER A 91 11.81 -0.64 -2.82
C SER A 91 10.68 0.32 -2.53
N GLN A 92 10.76 1.53 -3.07
CA GLN A 92 9.74 2.55 -2.87
C GLN A 92 9.10 2.91 -4.19
N LEU A 93 7.79 3.12 -4.15
CA LEU A 93 7.06 3.68 -5.26
C LEU A 93 6.89 5.16 -4.99
N VAL A 94 7.47 5.99 -5.84
CA VAL A 94 7.47 7.44 -5.68
C VAL A 94 6.61 8.05 -6.77
N TYR A 95 5.73 8.96 -6.39
CA TYR A 95 4.84 9.64 -7.31
C TYR A 95 5.09 11.15 -7.26
N GLN A 96 5.26 11.76 -8.41
CA GLN A 96 5.36 13.20 -8.55
C GLN A 96 4.08 13.70 -9.18
N ALA A 97 3.35 14.58 -8.47
CA ALA A 97 2.09 15.12 -8.95
C ALA A 97 2.37 16.29 -9.88
N ASP A 98 1.80 16.24 -11.08
CA ASP A 98 1.98 17.32 -12.06
C ASP A 98 0.69 18.09 -12.30
N GLN A 99 -0.35 17.40 -12.78
CA GLN A 99 -1.60 18.06 -13.15
C GLN A 99 -2.70 17.75 -12.17
N ALA A 100 -3.57 18.72 -11.93
CA ALA A 100 -4.71 18.53 -11.03
C ALA A 100 -5.71 17.54 -11.62
N GLY A 101 -6.35 16.78 -10.77
CA GLY A 101 -7.36 15.80 -11.16
C GLY A 101 -7.20 14.52 -10.37
N SER A 102 -7.93 13.50 -10.79
CA SER A 102 -7.87 12.19 -10.17
C SER A 102 -7.04 11.26 -11.04
N ASP A 103 -6.04 10.65 -10.45
CA ASP A 103 -5.10 9.77 -11.14
C ASP A 103 -5.14 8.38 -10.52
N THR A 104 -4.87 7.38 -11.33
CA THR A 104 -4.86 5.99 -10.88
C THR A 104 -3.61 5.32 -11.39
N LEU A 105 -3.00 4.50 -10.56
CA LEU A 105 -1.86 3.72 -10.97
C LEU A 105 -1.92 2.36 -10.28
N ALA A 106 -1.22 1.40 -10.84
CA ALA A 106 -1.17 0.05 -10.31
C ALA A 106 0.22 -0.52 -10.45
N TRP A 107 0.55 -1.45 -9.57
CA TRP A 107 1.88 -2.05 -9.57
C TRP A 107 1.83 -3.47 -9.02
N GLU A 108 2.92 -4.19 -9.25
CA GLU A 108 3.12 -5.51 -8.70
C GLU A 108 4.37 -5.50 -7.84
N VAL A 109 4.36 -6.30 -6.79
CA VAL A 109 5.50 -6.51 -5.92
C VAL A 109 5.82 -7.99 -5.94
N LYS A 110 7.03 -8.35 -6.36
CA LYS A 110 7.46 -9.74 -6.41
C LYS A 110 8.45 -10.00 -5.29
N TYR A 111 8.04 -10.85 -4.39
CA TYR A 111 8.86 -11.23 -3.24
C TYR A 111 9.73 -12.42 -3.59
N GLN A 112 10.85 -12.57 -2.86
CA GLN A 112 11.70 -13.75 -3.00
C GLN A 112 11.05 -14.94 -2.31
N ASN A 113 10.34 -14.69 -1.22
CA ASN A 113 9.60 -15.73 -0.51
C ASN A 113 8.45 -16.20 -1.39
N LYS A 114 8.48 -17.48 -1.77
CA LYS A 114 7.48 -18.02 -2.70
C LYS A 114 6.09 -18.06 -2.10
N THR A 115 5.99 -18.12 -0.78
CA THR A 115 4.67 -18.09 -0.13
C THR A 115 4.03 -16.73 -0.33
N LEU A 116 4.79 -15.65 -0.29
CA LEU A 116 4.27 -14.31 -0.56
C LEU A 116 4.03 -14.12 -2.05
N GLY A 117 4.95 -14.62 -2.86
CA GLY A 117 4.81 -14.59 -4.31
C GLY A 117 4.74 -13.19 -4.88
N THR A 118 3.83 -13.01 -5.82
CA THR A 118 3.59 -11.70 -6.45
C THR A 118 2.27 -11.14 -5.94
N ARG A 119 2.30 -9.90 -5.50
CA ARG A 119 1.13 -9.20 -5.00
C ARG A 119 0.86 -7.99 -5.88
N ARG A 120 -0.41 -7.68 -6.08
CA ARG A 120 -0.85 -6.58 -6.92
C ARG A 120 -1.55 -5.53 -6.09
N TYR A 121 -1.27 -4.28 -6.40
CA TYR A 121 -1.83 -3.14 -5.68
C TYR A 121 -2.22 -2.04 -6.65
N SER A 122 -3.09 -1.17 -6.20
CA SER A 122 -3.45 0.03 -6.95
C SER A 122 -3.68 1.17 -5.98
N ALA A 123 -3.64 2.37 -6.51
CA ALA A 123 -3.88 3.57 -5.71
C ALA A 123 -4.55 4.62 -6.56
N THR A 124 -5.35 5.45 -5.91
CA THR A 124 -5.91 6.65 -6.51
C THR A 124 -5.24 7.84 -5.86
N VAL A 125 -4.78 8.77 -6.67
CA VAL A 125 -4.18 10.01 -6.18
C VAL A 125 -5.03 11.16 -6.66
N VAL A 126 -5.48 11.98 -5.74
CA VAL A 126 -6.21 13.20 -6.09
C VAL A 126 -5.22 14.34 -6.02
N VAL A 127 -4.96 14.98 -7.14
CA VAL A 127 -4.03 16.08 -7.23
C VAL A 127 -4.82 17.36 -7.24
N THR A 128 -4.56 18.22 -6.27
CA THR A 128 -5.20 19.53 -6.18
C THR A 128 -4.28 20.57 -6.80
N PRO A 129 -4.83 21.71 -7.26
CA PRO A 129 -3.98 22.75 -7.82
C PRO A 129 -2.97 23.25 -6.79
N GLY A 130 -1.74 23.51 -7.23
CA GLY A 130 -0.72 24.08 -6.41
C GLY A 130 -0.92 25.56 -6.22
N PRO A 131 -0.06 26.18 -5.41
CA PRO A 131 -0.13 27.63 -5.19
C PRO A 131 0.21 28.43 -6.42
#